data_0f2e03a876fc43abc2d1e1a392014fc7
#
_entry.id   0f2e03a876fc43abc2d1e1a392014fc7
#
_cell.length_a   1.000
_cell.length_b   1.000
_cell.length_c   1.000
_cell.angle_alpha   90.00
_cell.angle_beta   90.00
_cell.angle_gamma   90.00
#
_symmetry.space_group_name_H-M   'P 1'
#
loop_
_entity.id
_entity.type
_entity.pdbx_description
1 polymer ?
#
loop_
_entity_poly.entity_id
_entity_poly.type
_entity_poly.pdbx_seq_one_letter_code
_entity_poly.pdbx_strand_id
1 'polypeptide(L)'
;MADPGSSTNRTSSAAPLGYFVLLALRSFRRDRFLTLSIVLTLGVGIAACMTVFSILHVLAGDPIPQKSARLFQPTIASVGRADDNMRHMYSFPDAQGLIEQLQPPERGAIMAQGFAATVGSPDGPTQQGTLVRFTSSPFFTMFNVPFLQGSAWNAAADATGDHVAVLGRTFARRLFGATPALGKVVTLGGSSFRVVGILDDWHPIPRFYDLTVGAYAPADSVYVPLTSIRDMNSEVSLGWWNCGDATAGKVIQAGHFAPLLGPECQWVSVWAEIFSPQGQRRFAAFLAKTLEQMKKVGHATPSDSSSVPNVLQTLANAHVVPGDIRAYTVMGFLFLWLCVLSATGTLLGKFLRRSSEIGVRRALGASRTDILIQFLIESGLLGVGGGVLGVLLAELSLTAIRHAPTYLSGVVGMSDMLLVASVSLAALSGTLAGLMPAWRAAHTDIGVILRVS
;
A
#
# COMPACT_ATOMS: atom_id res chain seq x y z
N MET A 1 -43.92 -68.53 17.74
CA MET A 1 -42.59 -68.05 17.47
C MET A 1 -42.73 -66.77 16.62
N ALA A 2 -42.68 -65.65 17.28
CA ALA A 2 -42.87 -64.34 16.67
C ALA A 2 -41.53 -63.73 16.47
N ASP A 3 -41.29 -63.22 15.31
CA ASP A 3 -40.09 -62.42 14.97
C ASP A 3 -40.41 -60.93 15.19
N PRO A 4 -39.73 -60.26 16.06
CA PRO A 4 -39.83 -58.81 16.23
C PRO A 4 -38.57 -58.09 15.68
N GLY A 5 -38.67 -57.30 14.71
CA GLY A 5 -37.59 -56.35 14.50
C GLY A 5 -37.34 -55.89 13.07
N SER A 6 -38.22 -55.13 12.54
CA SER A 6 -37.83 -54.18 11.48
C SER A 6 -37.83 -52.76 12.03
N SER A 7 -36.69 -52.39 12.64
CA SER A 7 -36.39 -50.99 12.93
C SER A 7 -36.15 -50.27 11.61
N THR A 8 -37.18 -49.61 11.08
CA THR A 8 -37.05 -48.66 9.96
C THR A 8 -36.15 -47.51 10.40
N ASN A 9 -34.91 -47.61 10.00
CA ASN A 9 -33.95 -46.54 10.07
C ASN A 9 -34.45 -45.38 9.18
N ARG A 10 -35.16 -44.39 9.76
CA ARG A 10 -35.53 -43.16 9.09
C ARG A 10 -34.25 -42.37 8.87
N THR A 11 -33.62 -42.59 7.72
CA THR A 11 -32.62 -41.65 7.21
C THR A 11 -33.33 -40.31 7.01
N SER A 12 -33.05 -39.37 7.90
CA SER A 12 -33.47 -37.99 7.74
C SER A 12 -32.80 -37.47 6.45
N SER A 13 -33.52 -37.50 5.35
CA SER A 13 -33.08 -36.82 4.12
C SER A 13 -33.04 -35.31 4.43
N ALA A 14 -31.85 -34.80 4.67
CA ALA A 14 -31.64 -33.36 4.79
C ALA A 14 -32.24 -32.68 3.54
N ALA A 15 -33.17 -31.76 3.73
CA ALA A 15 -33.78 -31.06 2.63
C ALA A 15 -32.68 -30.38 1.78
N PRO A 16 -32.77 -30.41 0.43
CA PRO A 16 -31.72 -29.88 -0.43
C PRO A 16 -31.51 -28.39 -0.14
N LEU A 17 -30.27 -27.93 -0.08
CA LEU A 17 -29.87 -26.55 0.20
C LEU A 17 -30.68 -25.51 -0.64
N GLY A 18 -30.98 -25.84 -1.90
CA GLY A 18 -31.80 -25.01 -2.78
C GLY A 18 -33.22 -24.72 -2.25
N TYR A 19 -33.81 -25.66 -1.48
CA TYR A 19 -35.13 -25.44 -0.85
C TYR A 19 -35.06 -24.34 0.22
N PHE A 20 -34.02 -24.32 1.04
CA PHE A 20 -33.81 -23.29 2.07
C PHE A 20 -33.53 -21.91 1.46
N VAL A 21 -32.80 -21.85 0.35
CA VAL A 21 -32.55 -20.61 -0.38
C VAL A 21 -33.87 -20.02 -0.94
N LEU A 22 -34.73 -20.86 -1.55
CA LEU A 22 -36.02 -20.43 -2.04
C LEU A 22 -36.94 -19.91 -0.92
N LEU A 23 -36.92 -20.58 0.24
CA LEU A 23 -37.67 -20.12 1.41
C LEU A 23 -37.15 -18.76 1.91
N ALA A 24 -35.83 -18.54 1.95
CA ALA A 24 -35.23 -17.27 2.32
C ALA A 24 -35.64 -16.15 1.37
N LEU A 25 -35.61 -16.38 0.06
CA LEU A 25 -36.03 -15.40 -0.94
C LEU A 25 -37.52 -15.01 -0.83
N ARG A 26 -38.39 -15.97 -0.52
CA ARG A 26 -39.81 -15.70 -0.25
C ARG A 26 -39.98 -14.89 1.04
N SER A 27 -39.17 -15.17 2.06
CA SER A 27 -39.11 -14.42 3.32
C SER A 27 -38.77 -12.94 3.07
N PHE A 28 -37.82 -12.65 2.18
CA PHE A 28 -37.39 -11.27 1.89
C PHE A 28 -38.49 -10.44 1.24
N ARG A 29 -39.31 -11.05 0.42
CA ARG A 29 -40.49 -10.38 -0.22
C ARG A 29 -41.58 -10.06 0.77
N ARG A 30 -41.75 -10.86 1.81
CA ARG A 30 -42.81 -10.69 2.81
C ARG A 30 -42.47 -9.56 3.80
N ASP A 31 -41.18 -9.51 4.29
CA ASP A 31 -40.72 -8.56 5.31
C ASP A 31 -39.71 -7.56 4.70
N ARG A 32 -40.12 -6.83 3.66
CA ARG A 32 -39.25 -5.96 2.85
C ARG A 32 -38.51 -4.91 3.67
N PHE A 33 -39.20 -4.21 4.59
CA PHE A 33 -38.62 -3.14 5.40
C PHE A 33 -37.53 -3.66 6.37
N LEU A 34 -37.80 -4.77 7.05
CA LEU A 34 -36.82 -5.40 7.94
C LEU A 34 -35.60 -5.94 7.19
N THR A 35 -35.86 -6.57 6.04
CA THR A 35 -34.81 -7.08 5.15
C THR A 35 -33.93 -5.94 4.66
N LEU A 36 -34.53 -4.85 4.17
CA LEU A 36 -33.79 -3.68 3.68
C LEU A 36 -32.99 -3.02 4.82
N SER A 37 -33.59 -2.87 6.00
CA SER A 37 -32.89 -2.31 7.18
C SER A 37 -31.65 -3.13 7.55
N ILE A 38 -31.74 -4.48 7.57
CA ILE A 38 -30.61 -5.35 7.89
C ILE A 38 -29.53 -5.22 6.80
N VAL A 39 -29.90 -5.26 5.52
CA VAL A 39 -28.97 -5.13 4.39
C VAL A 39 -28.26 -3.77 4.41
N LEU A 40 -29.00 -2.68 4.68
CA LEU A 40 -28.42 -1.35 4.80
C LEU A 40 -27.46 -1.25 5.99
N THR A 41 -27.87 -1.74 7.16
CA THR A 41 -27.01 -1.69 8.36
C THR A 41 -25.71 -2.47 8.17
N LEU A 42 -25.79 -3.70 7.67
CA LEU A 42 -24.61 -4.50 7.38
C LEU A 42 -23.78 -3.89 6.24
N GLY A 43 -24.45 -3.39 5.18
CA GLY A 43 -23.78 -2.77 4.05
C GLY A 43 -22.96 -1.54 4.44
N VAL A 44 -23.50 -0.64 5.23
CA VAL A 44 -22.79 0.55 5.71
C VAL A 44 -21.61 0.15 6.63
N GLY A 45 -21.82 -0.83 7.53
CA GLY A 45 -20.75 -1.33 8.39
C GLY A 45 -19.59 -1.93 7.60
N ILE A 46 -19.90 -2.75 6.59
CA ILE A 46 -18.91 -3.37 5.71
C ILE A 46 -18.21 -2.31 4.86
N ALA A 47 -18.95 -1.34 4.31
CA ALA A 47 -18.39 -0.24 3.52
C ALA A 47 -17.36 0.55 4.32
N ALA A 48 -17.72 1.00 5.52
CA ALA A 48 -16.82 1.75 6.38
C ALA A 48 -15.55 0.95 6.73
N CYS A 49 -15.72 -0.31 7.16
CA CYS A 49 -14.61 -1.19 7.50
C CYS A 49 -13.69 -1.42 6.29
N MET A 50 -14.25 -1.76 5.13
CA MET A 50 -13.48 -2.10 3.92
C MET A 50 -12.80 -0.88 3.30
N THR A 51 -13.42 0.31 3.37
CA THR A 51 -12.78 1.55 2.89
C THR A 51 -11.49 1.81 3.67
N VAL A 52 -11.54 1.81 5.00
CA VAL A 52 -10.36 2.10 5.82
C VAL A 52 -9.34 0.97 5.74
N PHE A 53 -9.78 -0.29 5.71
CA PHE A 53 -8.90 -1.44 5.55
C PHE A 53 -8.18 -1.44 4.20
N SER A 54 -8.88 -1.05 3.10
CA SER A 54 -8.28 -0.90 1.79
C SER A 54 -7.18 0.17 1.78
N ILE A 55 -7.42 1.31 2.42
CA ILE A 55 -6.41 2.36 2.58
C ILE A 55 -5.21 1.82 3.36
N LEU A 56 -5.43 1.19 4.51
CA LEU A 56 -4.34 0.60 5.30
C LEU A 56 -3.56 -0.43 4.49
N HIS A 57 -4.23 -1.30 3.75
CA HIS A 57 -3.59 -2.35 2.94
C HIS A 57 -2.65 -1.77 1.88
N VAL A 58 -3.06 -0.70 1.22
CA VAL A 58 -2.23 0.00 0.23
C VAL A 58 -1.05 0.72 0.91
N LEU A 59 -1.31 1.42 2.02
CA LEU A 59 -0.29 2.20 2.73
C LEU A 59 0.73 1.32 3.47
N ALA A 60 0.31 0.16 3.96
CA ALA A 60 1.16 -0.78 4.71
C ALA A 60 1.71 -1.92 3.84
N GLY A 61 1.39 -1.94 2.55
CA GLY A 61 1.86 -2.98 1.63
C GLY A 61 3.38 -3.00 1.46
N ASP A 62 3.92 -4.17 1.14
CA ASP A 62 5.33 -4.29 0.74
C ASP A 62 5.46 -3.83 -0.73
N PRO A 63 6.18 -2.71 -0.99
CA PRO A 63 6.26 -2.13 -2.34
C PRO A 63 7.12 -2.95 -3.31
N ILE A 64 7.96 -3.88 -2.81
CA ILE A 64 8.85 -4.72 -3.62
C ILE A 64 9.07 -6.10 -2.98
N PRO A 65 8.01 -6.95 -2.86
CA PRO A 65 8.07 -8.20 -2.08
C PRO A 65 9.19 -9.16 -2.50
N GLN A 66 9.58 -9.13 -3.78
CA GLN A 66 10.64 -10.00 -4.33
C GLN A 66 12.03 -9.63 -3.81
N LYS A 67 12.23 -8.39 -3.33
CA LYS A 67 13.55 -7.85 -2.96
C LYS A 67 13.58 -7.13 -1.62
N SER A 68 12.47 -6.89 -0.95
CA SER A 68 12.39 -6.11 0.29
C SER A 68 13.32 -6.61 1.39
N ALA A 69 13.55 -7.93 1.45
CA ALA A 69 14.44 -8.55 2.43
C ALA A 69 15.94 -8.41 2.12
N ARG A 70 16.32 -8.04 0.89
CA ARG A 70 17.73 -7.95 0.46
C ARG A 70 18.16 -6.54 0.03
N LEU A 71 17.22 -5.60 -0.01
CA LEU A 71 17.49 -4.18 -0.22
C LEU A 71 17.64 -3.49 1.14
N PHE A 72 18.76 -2.83 1.34
CA PHE A 72 19.13 -2.20 2.60
C PHE A 72 19.48 -0.74 2.38
N GLN A 73 18.99 0.13 3.28
CA GLN A 73 19.34 1.54 3.30
C GLN A 73 20.27 1.81 4.50
N PRO A 74 21.59 1.98 4.31
CA PRO A 74 22.47 2.36 5.40
C PRO A 74 21.99 3.68 6.01
N THR A 75 22.03 3.79 7.32
CA THR A 75 21.49 4.94 8.05
C THR A 75 22.42 5.29 9.20
N ILE A 76 22.76 6.57 9.34
CA ILE A 76 23.43 7.13 10.51
C ILE A 76 22.43 8.03 11.23
N ALA A 77 21.95 7.58 12.40
CA ALA A 77 20.97 8.31 13.18
C ALA A 77 21.67 9.23 14.18
N SER A 78 21.37 10.53 14.11
CA SER A 78 21.82 11.53 15.07
C SER A 78 20.79 11.76 16.17
N VAL A 79 21.16 11.53 17.43
CA VAL A 79 20.28 11.79 18.57
C VAL A 79 20.20 13.31 18.78
N GLY A 80 18.96 13.85 18.76
CA GLY A 80 18.71 15.27 19.02
C GLY A 80 18.60 16.17 17.79
N ARG A 81 18.81 15.65 16.58
CA ARG A 81 18.38 16.35 15.35
C ARG A 81 16.90 16.10 15.09
N ALA A 82 16.13 17.18 15.01
CA ALA A 82 14.68 17.14 14.81
C ALA A 82 14.26 16.62 13.44
N ASP A 83 15.21 16.41 12.52
CA ASP A 83 14.90 16.11 11.12
C ASP A 83 15.31 14.67 10.76
N ASP A 84 14.31 13.78 10.76
CA ASP A 84 14.46 12.37 10.41
C ASP A 84 14.98 12.17 8.97
N ASN A 85 14.78 13.16 8.09
CA ASN A 85 15.17 13.09 6.68
C ASN A 85 16.68 13.09 6.45
N MET A 86 17.47 13.52 7.45
CA MET A 86 18.94 13.57 7.35
C MET A 86 19.66 12.28 7.75
N ARG A 87 18.97 11.31 8.31
CA ARG A 87 19.59 10.08 8.83
C ARG A 87 20.23 9.17 7.77
N HIS A 88 19.91 9.38 6.50
CA HIS A 88 20.40 8.57 5.37
C HIS A 88 21.07 9.40 4.28
N MET A 89 21.47 10.63 4.61
CA MET A 89 22.18 11.49 3.68
C MET A 89 23.69 11.41 3.90
N TYR A 90 24.42 11.27 2.82
CA TYR A 90 25.86 11.15 2.77
C TYR A 90 26.44 12.23 1.87
N SER A 91 27.73 12.52 2.05
CA SER A 91 28.49 13.19 1.01
C SER A 91 28.69 12.23 -0.17
N PHE A 92 28.92 12.76 -1.35
CA PHE A 92 29.13 11.93 -2.53
C PHE A 92 30.34 10.97 -2.39
N PRO A 93 31.52 11.41 -1.89
CA PRO A 93 32.64 10.50 -1.62
C PRO A 93 32.34 9.42 -0.57
N ASP A 94 31.63 9.75 0.51
CA ASP A 94 31.24 8.75 1.52
C ASP A 94 30.30 7.69 0.92
N ALA A 95 29.34 8.13 0.11
CA ALA A 95 28.45 7.23 -0.58
C ALA A 95 29.17 6.29 -1.56
N GLN A 96 30.16 6.80 -2.30
CA GLN A 96 31.04 5.98 -3.16
C GLN A 96 31.81 4.96 -2.33
N GLY A 97 32.43 5.38 -1.21
CA GLY A 97 33.15 4.49 -0.31
C GLY A 97 32.28 3.37 0.26
N LEU A 98 31.00 3.64 0.52
CA LEU A 98 30.03 2.61 0.94
C LEU A 98 29.77 1.58 -0.18
N ILE A 99 29.62 2.03 -1.41
CA ILE A 99 29.34 1.14 -2.55
C ILE A 99 30.57 0.29 -2.90
N GLU A 100 31.78 0.82 -2.81
CA GLU A 100 33.03 0.10 -3.06
C GLU A 100 33.25 -1.10 -2.11
N GLN A 101 32.57 -1.13 -0.97
CA GLN A 101 32.62 -2.27 -0.04
C GLN A 101 31.76 -3.46 -0.49
N LEU A 102 30.86 -3.25 -1.43
CA LEU A 102 30.00 -4.30 -1.96
C LEU A 102 30.78 -5.20 -2.89
N GLN A 103 30.62 -6.51 -2.74
CA GLN A 103 31.31 -7.52 -3.56
C GLN A 103 30.32 -8.18 -4.52
N PRO A 104 30.65 -8.38 -5.78
CA PRO A 104 29.76 -9.08 -6.70
C PRO A 104 29.24 -10.41 -6.11
N PRO A 105 27.94 -10.72 -6.24
CA PRO A 105 26.91 -10.05 -7.04
C PRO A 105 26.20 -8.87 -6.36
N GLU A 106 26.63 -8.46 -5.15
CA GLU A 106 26.10 -7.31 -4.43
C GLU A 106 26.27 -6.05 -5.27
N ARG A 107 25.35 -5.10 -5.14
CA ARG A 107 25.38 -3.84 -5.87
C ARG A 107 24.81 -2.70 -5.05
N GLY A 108 25.18 -1.47 -5.38
CA GLY A 108 24.67 -0.28 -4.72
C GLY A 108 24.23 0.79 -5.69
N ALA A 109 23.28 1.61 -5.27
CA ALA A 109 22.84 2.78 -6.01
C ALA A 109 22.97 4.02 -5.13
N ILE A 110 23.55 5.09 -5.69
CA ILE A 110 23.56 6.43 -5.10
C ILE A 110 22.47 7.22 -5.78
N MET A 111 21.71 7.99 -5.02
CA MET A 111 20.63 8.79 -5.60
C MET A 111 20.36 10.06 -4.80
N ALA A 112 19.80 11.05 -5.50
CA ALA A 112 19.28 12.27 -4.91
C ALA A 112 18.02 12.71 -5.63
N GLN A 113 17.15 13.43 -4.93
CA GLN A 113 15.95 14.02 -5.47
C GLN A 113 16.21 15.47 -5.88
N GLY A 114 15.76 15.82 -7.07
CA GLY A 114 15.73 17.20 -7.54
C GLY A 114 14.37 17.58 -8.11
N PHE A 115 14.21 18.89 -8.27
CA PHE A 115 13.09 19.52 -8.96
C PHE A 115 13.64 20.42 -10.06
N ALA A 116 13.17 20.21 -11.26
CA ALA A 116 13.45 21.13 -12.36
C ALA A 116 12.30 22.12 -12.52
N ALA A 117 12.61 23.41 -12.56
CA ALA A 117 11.64 24.45 -12.84
C ALA A 117 10.97 24.19 -14.20
N THR A 118 11.80 23.84 -15.18
CA THR A 118 11.34 23.56 -16.55
C THR A 118 12.09 22.35 -17.12
N VAL A 119 11.36 21.45 -17.78
CA VAL A 119 11.93 20.41 -18.65
C VAL A 119 11.21 20.49 -19.98
N GLY A 120 11.95 20.59 -21.09
CA GLY A 120 11.35 20.79 -22.40
C GLY A 120 12.05 20.06 -23.53
N SER A 121 11.39 19.98 -24.68
CA SER A 121 12.03 19.66 -25.95
C SER A 121 12.56 20.95 -26.53
N PRO A 122 13.75 20.99 -27.20
CA PRO A 122 14.31 22.20 -27.77
C PRO A 122 13.34 22.95 -28.69
N ASP A 123 12.52 22.22 -29.45
CA ASP A 123 11.57 22.77 -30.42
C ASP A 123 10.10 22.42 -30.07
N GLY A 124 9.82 22.13 -28.80
CA GLY A 124 8.52 21.60 -28.40
C GLY A 124 8.00 22.10 -27.05
N PRO A 125 6.98 21.46 -26.53
CA PRO A 125 6.37 21.85 -25.26
C PRO A 125 7.33 21.72 -24.09
N THR A 126 7.11 22.52 -23.06
CA THR A 126 7.82 22.48 -21.78
C THR A 126 6.87 22.01 -20.68
N GLN A 127 7.41 21.33 -19.67
CA GLN A 127 6.71 20.94 -18.45
C GLN A 127 7.35 21.64 -17.27
N GLN A 128 6.53 22.21 -16.39
CA GLN A 128 6.99 22.90 -15.18
C GLN A 128 6.89 21.99 -13.95
N GLY A 129 7.72 22.28 -12.95
CA GLY A 129 7.64 21.60 -11.65
C GLY A 129 7.92 20.09 -11.72
N THR A 130 8.94 19.68 -12.49
CA THR A 130 9.20 18.29 -12.79
C THR A 130 10.10 17.64 -11.73
N LEU A 131 9.68 16.49 -11.18
CA LEU A 131 10.52 15.65 -10.32
C LEU A 131 11.62 14.97 -11.14
N VAL A 132 12.87 15.18 -10.73
CA VAL A 132 14.08 14.63 -11.36
C VAL A 132 14.80 13.73 -10.38
N ARG A 133 15.17 12.55 -10.83
CA ARG A 133 16.00 11.60 -10.07
C ARG A 133 17.43 11.65 -10.60
N PHE A 134 18.35 12.15 -9.80
CA PHE A 134 19.78 11.98 -10.01
C PHE A 134 20.18 10.63 -9.41
N THR A 135 20.70 9.70 -10.24
CA THR A 135 21.02 8.34 -9.72
C THR A 135 22.13 7.67 -10.51
N SER A 136 22.67 6.61 -9.95
CA SER A 136 23.57 5.69 -10.66
C SER A 136 22.81 4.57 -11.36
N SER A 137 23.37 4.03 -12.41
CA SER A 137 22.74 3.02 -13.29
C SER A 137 22.24 1.75 -12.60
N PRO A 138 22.84 1.25 -11.48
CA PRO A 138 22.29 0.09 -10.76
C PRO A 138 20.90 0.28 -10.19
N PHE A 139 20.44 1.53 -10.00
CA PHE A 139 19.09 1.85 -9.54
C PHE A 139 18.00 1.07 -10.25
N PHE A 140 18.04 1.05 -11.57
CA PHE A 140 16.98 0.43 -12.39
C PHE A 140 16.89 -1.09 -12.16
N THR A 141 18.03 -1.76 -12.09
CA THR A 141 18.07 -3.22 -11.85
C THR A 141 17.76 -3.56 -10.39
N MET A 142 18.25 -2.76 -9.44
CA MET A 142 18.01 -2.99 -8.00
C MET A 142 16.53 -2.89 -7.65
N PHE A 143 15.83 -1.91 -8.21
CA PHE A 143 14.42 -1.67 -7.89
C PHE A 143 13.45 -2.29 -8.91
N ASN A 144 13.93 -3.16 -9.80
CA ASN A 144 13.13 -3.82 -10.85
C ASN A 144 12.32 -2.81 -11.68
N VAL A 145 12.95 -1.69 -12.04
CA VAL A 145 12.28 -0.64 -12.83
C VAL A 145 12.05 -1.14 -14.26
N PRO A 146 10.79 -1.26 -14.73
CA PRO A 146 10.50 -1.79 -16.06
C PRO A 146 10.74 -0.75 -17.15
N PHE A 147 11.34 -1.18 -18.25
CA PHE A 147 11.51 -0.36 -19.44
C PHE A 147 10.47 -0.72 -20.49
N LEU A 148 9.83 0.30 -21.07
CA LEU A 148 8.95 0.19 -22.21
C LEU A 148 9.77 0.19 -23.51
N GLN A 149 10.78 1.06 -23.59
CA GLN A 149 11.69 1.20 -24.72
C GLN A 149 13.10 1.57 -24.26
N GLY A 150 14.12 1.14 -24.98
CA GLY A 150 15.50 1.44 -24.63
C GLY A 150 15.98 0.71 -23.37
N SER A 151 16.93 1.30 -22.67
CA SER A 151 17.52 0.76 -21.45
C SER A 151 18.11 1.84 -20.58
N ALA A 152 18.56 1.47 -19.37
CA ALA A 152 19.40 2.34 -18.54
C ALA A 152 20.75 2.63 -19.26
N TRP A 153 21.37 3.72 -18.84
CA TRP A 153 22.78 3.99 -19.20
C TRP A 153 23.73 3.04 -18.48
N ASN A 154 25.01 3.07 -18.86
CA ASN A 154 26.04 2.20 -18.28
C ASN A 154 26.85 2.91 -17.18
N ALA A 155 27.72 2.17 -16.50
CA ALA A 155 28.58 2.69 -15.45
C ALA A 155 29.60 3.75 -15.94
N ALA A 156 29.99 3.73 -17.22
CA ALA A 156 30.85 4.76 -17.78
C ALA A 156 30.11 6.13 -17.79
N ALA A 157 28.86 6.16 -18.18
CA ALA A 157 28.05 7.36 -18.14
C ALA A 157 27.83 7.89 -16.69
N ASP A 158 27.77 6.99 -15.69
CA ASP A 158 27.77 7.40 -14.28
C ASP A 158 29.05 8.11 -13.89
N ALA A 159 30.22 7.63 -14.34
CA ALA A 159 31.51 8.18 -14.00
C ALA A 159 31.77 9.53 -14.69
N THR A 160 31.42 9.64 -15.98
CA THR A 160 31.67 10.84 -16.79
C THR A 160 30.58 11.91 -16.61
N GLY A 161 29.39 11.53 -16.12
CA GLY A 161 28.23 12.43 -16.06
C GLY A 161 27.64 12.69 -17.43
N ASP A 162 27.57 11.65 -18.28
CA ASP A 162 27.04 11.79 -19.62
C ASP A 162 25.63 12.36 -19.61
N HIS A 163 25.34 13.24 -20.58
CA HIS A 163 24.03 13.88 -20.73
C HIS A 163 23.05 12.91 -21.40
N VAL A 164 22.65 11.89 -20.65
CA VAL A 164 21.62 10.91 -21.04
C VAL A 164 20.48 10.93 -20.04
N ALA A 165 19.26 10.68 -20.52
CA ALA A 165 18.07 10.68 -19.70
C ALA A 165 17.19 9.45 -19.94
N VAL A 166 16.55 8.97 -18.88
CA VAL A 166 15.45 8.02 -18.95
C VAL A 166 14.18 8.74 -18.49
N LEU A 167 13.10 8.61 -19.25
CA LEU A 167 11.84 9.32 -19.01
C LEU A 167 10.77 8.34 -18.53
N GLY A 168 9.92 8.77 -17.60
CA GLY A 168 8.69 8.06 -17.27
C GLY A 168 7.69 8.12 -18.44
N ARG A 169 6.93 7.04 -18.67
CA ARG A 169 5.97 6.89 -19.77
C ARG A 169 5.02 8.08 -19.91
N THR A 170 4.38 8.45 -18.82
CA THR A 170 3.40 9.56 -18.82
C THR A 170 4.07 10.89 -19.16
N PHE A 171 5.28 11.12 -18.66
CA PHE A 171 6.03 12.34 -18.95
C PHE A 171 6.48 12.39 -20.41
N ALA A 172 7.02 11.30 -20.94
CA ALA A 172 7.39 11.18 -22.35
C ALA A 172 6.21 11.47 -23.29
N ARG A 173 5.02 10.96 -22.97
CA ARG A 173 3.79 11.25 -23.72
C ARG A 173 3.37 12.70 -23.66
N ARG A 174 3.49 13.36 -22.51
CA ARG A 174 3.16 14.80 -22.37
C ARG A 174 4.10 15.67 -23.20
N LEU A 175 5.39 15.28 -23.26
CA LEU A 175 6.42 16.09 -23.92
C LEU A 175 6.47 15.87 -25.43
N PHE A 176 6.27 14.62 -25.91
CA PHE A 176 6.46 14.25 -27.31
C PHE A 176 5.16 13.77 -28.00
N GLY A 177 4.05 13.69 -27.26
CA GLY A 177 2.78 13.19 -27.81
C GLY A 177 2.87 11.74 -28.27
N ALA A 178 2.46 11.48 -29.50
CA ALA A 178 2.54 10.18 -30.15
C ALA A 178 3.91 9.91 -30.81
N THR A 179 4.80 10.90 -30.88
CA THR A 179 6.11 10.75 -31.51
C THR A 179 7.05 9.93 -30.62
N PRO A 180 7.83 8.97 -31.17
CA PRO A 180 8.81 8.24 -30.37
C PRO A 180 9.79 9.19 -29.67
N ALA A 181 9.92 9.04 -28.35
CA ALA A 181 10.79 9.91 -27.54
C ALA A 181 12.25 9.41 -27.50
N LEU A 182 12.47 8.12 -27.78
CA LEU A 182 13.81 7.51 -27.75
C LEU A 182 14.75 8.21 -28.76
N GLY A 183 15.96 8.56 -28.30
CA GLY A 183 16.96 9.29 -29.11
C GLY A 183 16.73 10.80 -29.23
N LYS A 184 15.57 11.32 -28.80
CA LYS A 184 15.28 12.75 -28.77
C LYS A 184 16.08 13.45 -27.67
N VAL A 185 16.13 14.79 -27.76
CA VAL A 185 16.80 15.63 -26.76
C VAL A 185 15.78 16.31 -25.88
N VAL A 186 16.06 16.35 -24.58
CA VAL A 186 15.34 17.14 -23.59
C VAL A 186 16.29 18.12 -22.92
N THR A 187 15.83 19.34 -22.66
CA THR A 187 16.59 20.35 -21.92
C THR A 187 16.18 20.29 -20.46
N LEU A 188 17.14 20.20 -19.55
CA LEU A 188 16.99 20.11 -18.12
C LEU A 188 18.10 20.94 -17.46
N GLY A 189 17.73 21.92 -16.62
CA GLY A 189 18.71 22.74 -15.90
C GLY A 189 19.74 23.41 -16.78
N GLY A 190 19.31 23.88 -17.94
CA GLY A 190 20.19 24.54 -18.94
C GLY A 190 21.02 23.59 -19.80
N SER A 191 21.04 22.30 -19.52
CA SER A 191 21.79 21.26 -20.25
C SER A 191 20.89 20.39 -21.11
N SER A 192 21.40 19.90 -22.23
CA SER A 192 20.68 19.03 -23.17
C SER A 192 20.99 17.57 -22.94
N PHE A 193 19.95 16.74 -22.72
CA PHE A 193 20.07 15.31 -22.45
C PHE A 193 19.42 14.49 -23.56
N ARG A 194 20.12 13.46 -24.02
CA ARG A 194 19.59 12.50 -25.00
C ARG A 194 18.80 11.42 -24.30
N VAL A 195 17.55 11.20 -24.70
CA VAL A 195 16.69 10.13 -24.16
C VAL A 195 17.18 8.77 -24.62
N VAL A 196 17.62 7.92 -23.68
CA VAL A 196 18.13 6.57 -23.93
C VAL A 196 17.16 5.47 -23.51
N GLY A 197 16.16 5.81 -22.68
CA GLY A 197 15.16 4.85 -22.21
C GLY A 197 13.85 5.53 -21.86
N ILE A 198 12.78 4.76 -21.96
CA ILE A 198 11.44 5.13 -21.51
C ILE A 198 10.96 4.04 -20.59
N LEU A 199 10.60 4.39 -19.36
CA LEU A 199 10.06 3.47 -18.39
C LEU A 199 8.62 3.11 -18.74
N ASP A 200 8.21 1.91 -18.37
CA ASP A 200 6.80 1.56 -18.28
C ASP A 200 6.20 2.12 -16.98
N ASP A 201 4.94 1.83 -16.69
CA ASP A 201 4.30 2.29 -15.46
C ASP A 201 5.00 1.68 -14.23
N TRP A 202 5.70 2.53 -13.49
CA TRP A 202 6.42 2.15 -12.27
C TRP A 202 6.08 3.12 -11.15
N HIS A 203 5.22 2.67 -10.25
CA HIS A 203 4.72 3.47 -9.13
C HIS A 203 4.72 2.63 -7.86
N PRO A 204 5.90 2.39 -7.25
CA PRO A 204 5.95 1.66 -5.99
C PRO A 204 5.26 2.47 -4.89
N ILE A 205 4.35 1.82 -4.18
CA ILE A 205 3.57 2.41 -3.10
C ILE A 205 3.69 1.52 -1.87
N PRO A 206 4.22 2.07 -0.78
CA PRO A 206 4.86 3.39 -0.63
C PRO A 206 6.13 3.52 -1.48
N ARG A 207 6.51 4.79 -1.78
CA ARG A 207 7.74 5.17 -2.49
C ARG A 207 8.96 4.92 -1.60
N PHE A 208 9.32 3.67 -1.41
CA PHE A 208 10.28 3.21 -0.40
C PHE A 208 11.71 3.68 -0.65
N TYR A 209 12.09 3.87 -1.92
CA TYR A 209 13.45 4.22 -2.30
C TYR A 209 13.85 5.65 -1.94
N ASP A 210 12.88 6.55 -1.76
CA ASP A 210 13.12 7.92 -1.35
C ASP A 210 11.89 8.53 -0.66
N LEU A 211 12.01 8.77 0.63
CA LEU A 211 10.94 9.32 1.46
C LEU A 211 11.02 10.85 1.62
N THR A 212 12.03 11.51 1.06
CA THR A 212 12.28 12.96 1.23
C THR A 212 11.15 13.85 0.70
N VAL A 213 10.50 13.42 -0.37
CA VAL A 213 9.33 14.13 -0.95
C VAL A 213 8.00 13.53 -0.51
N GLY A 214 8.05 12.56 0.41
CA GLY A 214 6.88 11.86 0.94
C GLY A 214 6.68 10.46 0.35
N ALA A 215 6.23 9.55 1.20
CA ALA A 215 6.06 8.13 0.87
C ALA A 215 5.02 7.85 -0.23
N TYR A 216 4.15 8.81 -0.50
CA TYR A 216 3.05 8.71 -1.47
C TYR A 216 3.15 9.77 -2.59
N ALA A 217 4.33 10.41 -2.71
CA ALA A 217 4.58 11.34 -3.79
C ALA A 217 4.57 10.62 -5.16
N PRO A 218 4.25 11.34 -6.25
CA PRO A 218 4.33 10.79 -7.60
C PRO A 218 5.70 10.21 -7.90
N ALA A 219 5.77 9.25 -8.83
CA ALA A 219 7.03 8.74 -9.34
C ALA A 219 7.82 9.86 -10.04
N ASP A 220 9.14 9.70 -10.07
CA ASP A 220 10.01 10.62 -10.75
C ASP A 220 9.71 10.62 -12.27
N SER A 221 9.76 11.79 -12.88
CA SER A 221 9.43 11.96 -14.29
C SER A 221 10.66 11.80 -15.20
N VAL A 222 11.83 12.19 -14.69
CA VAL A 222 13.10 12.19 -15.42
C VAL A 222 14.17 11.59 -14.52
N TYR A 223 15.01 10.71 -15.10
CA TYR A 223 16.16 10.11 -14.43
C TYR A 223 17.42 10.45 -15.23
N VAL A 224 18.47 10.90 -14.55
CA VAL A 224 19.75 11.29 -15.16
C VAL A 224 20.92 10.78 -14.31
N PRO A 225 22.13 10.60 -14.88
CA PRO A 225 23.32 10.25 -14.12
C PRO A 225 23.56 11.27 -13.00
N LEU A 226 23.87 10.79 -11.79
CA LEU A 226 24.00 11.65 -10.61
C LEU A 226 25.08 12.71 -10.79
N THR A 227 26.20 12.36 -11.39
CA THR A 227 27.36 13.23 -11.61
C THR A 227 27.10 14.34 -12.65
N SER A 228 26.03 14.22 -13.47
CA SER A 228 25.62 15.26 -14.40
C SER A 228 25.10 16.53 -13.68
N ILE A 229 24.83 16.47 -12.38
CA ILE A 229 24.39 17.61 -11.57
C ILE A 229 25.35 18.80 -11.65
N ARG A 230 26.65 18.55 -11.85
CA ARG A 230 27.68 19.61 -11.96
C ARG A 230 27.44 20.56 -13.13
N ASP A 231 26.77 20.10 -14.18
CA ASP A 231 26.53 20.82 -15.43
C ASP A 231 25.15 21.51 -15.45
N MET A 232 24.40 21.43 -14.33
CA MET A 232 23.11 22.05 -14.16
C MET A 232 23.23 23.50 -13.67
N ASN A 233 22.17 24.27 -13.87
CA ASN A 233 22.05 25.64 -13.39
C ASN A 233 20.92 25.79 -12.34
N SER A 234 20.64 27.03 -11.93
CA SER A 234 19.64 27.39 -10.93
C SER A 234 18.19 27.03 -11.29
N GLU A 235 17.90 26.53 -12.50
CA GLU A 235 16.58 25.98 -12.85
C GLU A 235 16.31 24.64 -12.18
N VAL A 236 17.36 23.99 -11.63
CA VAL A 236 17.26 22.79 -10.80
C VAL A 236 17.43 23.19 -9.34
N SER A 237 16.57 22.65 -8.49
CA SER A 237 16.71 22.69 -7.05
C SER A 237 16.78 21.26 -6.51
N LEU A 238 17.55 21.06 -5.44
CA LEU A 238 17.62 19.79 -4.75
C LEU A 238 16.54 19.74 -3.66
N GLY A 239 15.97 18.57 -3.46
CA GLY A 239 14.98 18.33 -2.41
C GLY A 239 15.58 18.53 -1.02
N TRP A 240 16.79 17.98 -0.81
CA TRP A 240 17.50 18.04 0.47
C TRP A 240 19.00 18.11 0.27
N TRP A 241 19.67 18.99 1.00
CA TRP A 241 21.12 19.07 1.09
C TRP A 241 21.53 19.86 2.31
N ASN A 242 22.72 19.57 2.84
CA ASN A 242 23.34 20.31 3.93
C ASN A 242 24.86 20.33 3.73
N CYS A 243 25.45 21.52 3.75
CA CYS A 243 26.90 21.68 3.65
C CYS A 243 27.45 22.23 4.95
N GLY A 244 28.53 21.63 5.43
CA GLY A 244 29.27 22.12 6.60
C GLY A 244 29.95 23.47 6.35
N ASP A 245 30.35 23.75 5.10
CA ASP A 245 30.91 25.04 4.69
C ASP A 245 29.81 25.98 4.15
N ALA A 246 29.68 27.14 4.81
CA ALA A 246 28.75 28.18 4.40
C ALA A 246 29.03 28.74 2.99
N THR A 247 30.29 28.70 2.54
CA THR A 247 30.68 29.17 1.21
C THR A 247 30.14 28.22 0.14
N ALA A 248 30.32 26.90 0.33
CA ALA A 248 29.75 25.87 -0.55
C ALA A 248 28.22 26.00 -0.64
N GLY A 249 27.54 26.23 0.50
CA GLY A 249 26.11 26.45 0.53
C GLY A 249 25.63 27.65 -0.31
N LYS A 250 26.34 28.77 -0.25
CA LYS A 250 26.03 29.95 -1.07
C LYS A 250 26.21 29.68 -2.56
N VAL A 251 27.27 28.96 -2.94
CA VAL A 251 27.56 28.60 -4.34
C VAL A 251 26.45 27.70 -4.91
N ILE A 252 25.97 26.74 -4.13
CA ILE A 252 24.85 25.86 -4.52
C ILE A 252 23.56 26.67 -4.65
N GLN A 253 23.27 27.56 -3.71
CA GLN A 253 22.11 28.46 -3.82
C GLN A 253 22.15 29.36 -5.04
N ALA A 254 23.33 29.71 -5.51
CA ALA A 254 23.52 30.45 -6.77
C ALA A 254 23.37 29.58 -8.04
N GLY A 255 23.11 28.28 -7.89
CA GLY A 255 22.90 27.36 -9.00
C GLY A 255 24.18 26.72 -9.55
N HIS A 256 25.26 26.68 -8.77
CA HIS A 256 26.52 26.02 -9.11
C HIS A 256 26.71 24.78 -8.25
N PHE A 257 26.48 23.61 -8.80
CA PHE A 257 26.38 22.35 -8.04
C PHE A 257 27.68 21.54 -7.93
N ALA A 258 28.79 22.00 -8.50
CA ALA A 258 30.09 21.32 -8.40
C ALA A 258 30.51 20.99 -6.94
N PRO A 259 30.28 21.83 -5.92
CA PRO A 259 30.61 21.52 -4.52
C PRO A 259 29.87 20.31 -3.96
N LEU A 260 28.73 19.89 -4.53
CA LEU A 260 27.99 18.71 -4.10
C LEU A 260 28.77 17.42 -4.31
N LEU A 261 29.68 17.37 -5.27
CA LEU A 261 30.53 16.21 -5.52
C LEU A 261 31.73 16.12 -4.56
N GLY A 262 31.89 17.12 -3.68
CA GLY A 262 32.90 17.15 -2.63
C GLY A 262 32.44 16.54 -1.31
N PRO A 263 33.34 16.47 -0.30
CA PRO A 263 33.05 15.87 0.99
C PRO A 263 32.23 16.76 1.93
N GLU A 264 32.11 18.06 1.64
CA GLU A 264 31.53 19.06 2.53
C GLU A 264 30.01 19.06 2.57
N CYS A 265 29.35 18.47 1.55
CA CYS A 265 27.91 18.53 1.38
C CYS A 265 27.27 17.13 1.43
N GLN A 266 26.33 16.95 2.34
CA GLN A 266 25.47 15.75 2.44
C GLN A 266 24.21 15.99 1.63
N TRP A 267 23.95 15.17 0.62
CA TRP A 267 22.80 15.35 -0.28
C TRP A 267 22.36 14.09 -1.00
N VAL A 268 23.11 13.00 -0.88
CA VAL A 268 22.81 11.74 -1.55
C VAL A 268 22.40 10.66 -0.55
N SER A 269 21.50 9.80 -0.95
CA SER A 269 21.15 8.57 -0.25
C SER A 269 21.75 7.35 -0.97
N VAL A 270 21.96 6.29 -0.21
CA VAL A 270 22.53 5.02 -0.69
C VAL A 270 21.56 3.88 -0.44
N TRP A 271 21.44 3.00 -1.42
CA TRP A 271 20.81 1.69 -1.24
C TRP A 271 21.80 0.60 -1.66
N ALA A 272 21.77 -0.51 -0.94
CA ALA A 272 22.58 -1.69 -1.22
C ALA A 272 21.69 -2.93 -1.41
N GLU A 273 21.90 -3.71 -2.47
CA GLU A 273 21.30 -5.03 -2.66
C GLU A 273 22.31 -6.08 -2.21
N ILE A 274 22.02 -6.76 -1.10
CA ILE A 274 22.91 -7.73 -0.45
C ILE A 274 22.21 -9.08 -0.38
N PHE A 275 22.91 -10.13 -0.84
CA PHE A 275 22.29 -11.45 -1.03
C PHE A 275 22.58 -12.43 0.11
N SER A 276 23.45 -12.08 1.05
CA SER A 276 23.84 -12.99 2.12
C SER A 276 23.86 -12.31 3.52
N PRO A 277 23.54 -13.04 4.58
CA PRO A 277 23.69 -12.52 5.95
C PRO A 277 25.15 -12.17 6.31
N GLN A 278 26.14 -12.79 5.67
CA GLN A 278 27.55 -12.44 5.82
C GLN A 278 27.87 -11.09 5.19
N GLY A 279 27.37 -10.84 3.96
CA GLY A 279 27.49 -9.55 3.29
C GLY A 279 26.87 -8.43 4.12
N GLN A 280 25.66 -8.65 4.65
CA GLN A 280 25.00 -7.70 5.51
C GLN A 280 25.83 -7.35 6.77
N ARG A 281 26.38 -8.36 7.46
CA ARG A 281 27.23 -8.13 8.63
C ARG A 281 28.50 -7.38 8.28
N ARG A 282 29.18 -7.74 7.15
CA ARG A 282 30.36 -7.04 6.65
C ARG A 282 30.04 -5.57 6.35
N PHE A 283 28.95 -5.30 5.64
CA PHE A 283 28.53 -3.95 5.30
C PHE A 283 28.15 -3.13 6.54
N ALA A 284 27.44 -3.71 7.50
CA ALA A 284 27.11 -3.08 8.77
C ALA A 284 28.36 -2.76 9.60
N ALA A 285 29.34 -3.66 9.65
CA ALA A 285 30.60 -3.44 10.35
C ALA A 285 31.42 -2.30 9.71
N PHE A 286 31.43 -2.23 8.38
CA PHE A 286 32.07 -1.12 7.68
C PHE A 286 31.38 0.23 7.98
N LEU A 287 30.04 0.28 7.93
CA LEU A 287 29.27 1.48 8.26
C LEU A 287 29.55 1.95 9.70
N ALA A 288 29.62 1.02 10.65
CA ALA A 288 29.96 1.33 12.05
C ALA A 288 31.37 1.91 12.17
N LYS A 289 32.36 1.35 11.44
CA LYS A 289 33.72 1.88 11.38
C LYS A 289 33.76 3.28 10.77
N THR A 290 33.02 3.52 9.71
CA THR A 290 32.89 4.84 9.08
C THR A 290 32.32 5.86 10.06
N LEU A 291 31.26 5.49 10.80
CA LEU A 291 30.68 6.35 11.83
C LEU A 291 31.72 6.70 12.91
N GLU A 292 32.52 5.74 13.39
CA GLU A 292 33.58 6.02 14.39
C GLU A 292 34.66 6.97 13.84
N GLN A 293 34.96 6.89 12.55
CA GLN A 293 35.86 7.87 11.91
C GLN A 293 35.22 9.26 11.84
N MET A 294 33.93 9.34 11.45
CA MET A 294 33.17 10.60 11.42
C MET A 294 33.10 11.25 12.81
N LYS A 295 32.95 10.47 13.89
CA LYS A 295 32.99 10.96 15.28
C LYS A 295 34.35 11.57 15.61
N LYS A 296 35.45 10.94 15.20
CA LYS A 296 36.80 11.42 15.47
C LYS A 296 37.15 12.75 14.80
N VAL A 297 36.61 12.98 13.60
CA VAL A 297 36.80 14.23 12.84
C VAL A 297 35.71 15.28 13.10
N GLY A 298 34.78 15.01 14.03
CA GLY A 298 33.74 15.97 14.42
C GLY A 298 32.57 16.06 13.46
N HIS A 299 32.46 15.15 12.48
CA HIS A 299 31.33 15.09 11.52
C HIS A 299 30.13 14.32 12.08
N ALA A 300 30.31 13.59 13.17
CA ALA A 300 29.27 12.89 13.90
C ALA A 300 29.41 13.09 15.41
N THR A 301 28.30 13.03 16.14
CA THR A 301 28.28 13.15 17.61
C THR A 301 28.52 11.79 18.28
N PRO A 302 28.99 11.77 19.54
CA PRO A 302 29.19 10.51 20.28
C PRO A 302 27.89 9.67 20.40
N SER A 303 26.73 10.30 20.38
CA SER A 303 25.43 9.66 20.51
C SER A 303 24.89 9.09 19.19
N ASP A 304 25.54 9.38 18.06
CA ASP A 304 25.09 8.88 16.77
C ASP A 304 25.28 7.36 16.67
N SER A 305 24.33 6.69 16.04
CA SER A 305 24.33 5.25 15.82
C SER A 305 24.17 4.92 14.34
N SER A 306 24.68 3.77 13.93
CA SER A 306 24.53 3.27 12.56
C SER A 306 23.64 2.04 12.52
N SER A 307 22.84 1.93 11.46
CA SER A 307 22.00 0.76 11.21
C SER A 307 21.87 0.49 9.70
N VAL A 308 21.50 -0.74 9.36
CA VAL A 308 21.30 -1.18 7.98
C VAL A 308 19.92 -1.81 7.87
N PRO A 309 18.85 -1.01 7.96
CA PRO A 309 17.48 -1.50 7.85
C PRO A 309 17.16 -1.97 6.44
N ASN A 310 16.33 -3.01 6.33
CA ASN A 310 15.73 -3.41 5.05
C ASN A 310 14.55 -2.49 4.69
N VAL A 311 13.92 -2.72 3.51
CA VAL A 311 12.81 -1.87 3.03
C VAL A 311 11.71 -1.72 4.07
N LEU A 312 11.22 -2.84 4.65
CA LEU A 312 10.11 -2.80 5.61
C LEU A 312 10.51 -2.12 6.91
N GLN A 313 11.73 -2.34 7.38
CA GLN A 313 12.26 -1.66 8.56
C GLN A 313 12.45 -0.16 8.32
N THR A 314 12.91 0.23 7.13
CA THR A 314 13.03 1.64 6.74
C THR A 314 11.67 2.33 6.75
N LEU A 315 10.65 1.71 6.13
CA LEU A 315 9.28 2.24 6.13
C LEU A 315 8.67 2.31 7.55
N ALA A 316 8.95 1.31 8.39
CA ALA A 316 8.50 1.29 9.78
C ALA A 316 9.18 2.38 10.62
N ASN A 317 10.50 2.57 10.48
CA ASN A 317 11.27 3.60 11.17
C ASN A 317 10.85 5.02 10.76
N ALA A 318 10.50 5.20 9.49
CA ALA A 318 9.99 6.47 8.96
C ALA A 318 8.49 6.70 9.27
N HIS A 319 7.85 5.80 10.02
CA HIS A 319 6.42 5.91 10.37
C HIS A 319 5.53 6.20 9.15
N VAL A 320 5.85 5.58 8.01
CA VAL A 320 5.18 5.83 6.72
C VAL A 320 3.67 5.59 6.81
N VAL A 321 3.23 4.58 7.59
CA VAL A 321 1.82 4.39 7.90
C VAL A 321 1.46 5.26 9.11
N PRO A 322 0.66 6.33 8.93
CA PRO A 322 0.23 7.18 10.02
C PRO A 322 -0.50 6.36 11.09
N GLY A 323 -0.23 6.64 12.37
CA GLY A 323 -0.89 5.98 13.49
C GLY A 323 -2.42 6.09 13.45
N ASP A 324 -2.93 7.21 12.94
CA ASP A 324 -4.35 7.49 12.77
C ASP A 324 -5.03 6.48 11.84
N ILE A 325 -4.38 6.06 10.75
CA ILE A 325 -4.95 5.08 9.81
C ILE A 325 -5.16 3.72 10.50
N ARG A 326 -4.23 3.32 11.37
CA ARG A 326 -4.37 2.09 12.17
C ARG A 326 -5.55 2.24 13.16
N ALA A 327 -5.66 3.38 13.82
CA ALA A 327 -6.77 3.66 14.73
C ALA A 327 -8.11 3.67 13.99
N TYR A 328 -8.20 4.34 12.83
CA TYR A 328 -9.42 4.32 12.00
C TYR A 328 -9.79 2.92 11.54
N THR A 329 -8.81 2.07 11.23
CA THR A 329 -9.08 0.66 10.87
C THR A 329 -9.72 -0.10 12.03
N VAL A 330 -9.20 0.05 13.25
CA VAL A 330 -9.79 -0.54 14.45
C VAL A 330 -11.20 0.01 14.67
N MET A 331 -11.41 1.31 14.53
CA MET A 331 -12.74 1.93 14.63
C MET A 331 -13.71 1.40 13.56
N GLY A 332 -13.25 1.16 12.35
CA GLY A 332 -14.05 0.55 11.27
C GLY A 332 -14.53 -0.86 11.63
N PHE A 333 -13.66 -1.69 12.21
CA PHE A 333 -14.05 -3.02 12.69
C PHE A 333 -15.01 -2.95 13.88
N LEU A 334 -14.81 -2.04 14.83
CA LEU A 334 -15.73 -1.82 15.95
C LEU A 334 -17.10 -1.34 15.46
N PHE A 335 -17.12 -0.46 14.47
CA PHE A 335 -18.36 0.00 13.85
C PHE A 335 -19.11 -1.14 13.14
N LEU A 336 -18.40 -1.99 12.38
CA LEU A 336 -18.96 -3.21 11.80
C LEU A 336 -19.55 -4.13 12.88
N TRP A 337 -18.86 -4.28 13.99
CA TRP A 337 -19.34 -5.07 15.12
C TRP A 337 -20.66 -4.50 15.69
N LEU A 338 -20.77 -3.19 15.85
CA LEU A 338 -22.03 -2.53 16.26
C LEU A 338 -23.13 -2.77 15.23
N CYS A 339 -22.83 -2.72 13.93
CA CYS A 339 -23.80 -3.03 12.87
C CYS A 339 -24.27 -4.50 12.95
N VAL A 340 -23.38 -5.44 13.24
CA VAL A 340 -23.73 -6.86 13.45
C VAL A 340 -24.64 -7.03 14.65
N LEU A 341 -24.37 -6.38 15.77
CA LEU A 341 -25.22 -6.41 16.95
C LEU A 341 -26.62 -5.82 16.67
N SER A 342 -26.69 -4.69 15.95
CA SER A 342 -27.96 -4.08 15.53
C SER A 342 -28.77 -5.01 14.61
N ALA A 343 -28.07 -5.64 13.63
CA ALA A 343 -28.69 -6.64 12.73
C ALA A 343 -29.21 -7.85 13.51
N THR A 344 -28.48 -8.31 14.56
CA THR A 344 -28.90 -9.40 15.45
C THR A 344 -30.24 -9.07 16.14
N GLY A 345 -30.39 -7.87 16.68
CA GLY A 345 -31.64 -7.41 17.30
C GLY A 345 -32.82 -7.39 16.31
N THR A 346 -32.58 -6.88 15.09
CA THR A 346 -33.59 -6.82 14.03
C THR A 346 -33.97 -8.23 13.54
N LEU A 347 -33.00 -9.15 13.40
CA LEU A 347 -33.23 -10.56 13.02
C LEU A 347 -34.02 -11.27 14.12
N LEU A 348 -33.72 -11.02 15.39
CA LEU A 348 -34.47 -11.60 16.51
C LEU A 348 -35.96 -11.19 16.43
N GLY A 349 -36.24 -9.90 16.25
CA GLY A 349 -37.60 -9.40 16.04
C GLY A 349 -38.31 -10.03 14.85
N LYS A 350 -37.59 -10.21 13.72
CA LYS A 350 -38.09 -10.87 12.50
C LYS A 350 -38.46 -12.32 12.74
N PHE A 351 -37.60 -13.10 13.45
CA PHE A 351 -37.82 -14.51 13.69
C PHE A 351 -38.90 -14.76 14.74
N LEU A 352 -38.99 -13.92 15.77
CA LEU A 352 -40.05 -14.03 16.79
C LEU A 352 -41.45 -13.77 16.19
N ARG A 353 -41.59 -12.88 15.21
CA ARG A 353 -42.87 -12.69 14.48
C ARG A 353 -43.33 -13.94 13.70
N ARG A 354 -42.44 -14.90 13.47
CA ARG A 354 -42.72 -16.17 12.78
C ARG A 354 -42.85 -17.37 13.70
N SER A 355 -42.93 -17.14 15.01
CA SER A 355 -43.01 -18.22 15.99
C SER A 355 -44.16 -19.20 15.75
N SER A 356 -45.33 -18.70 15.32
CA SER A 356 -46.48 -19.57 15.01
C SER A 356 -46.22 -20.49 13.79
N GLU A 357 -45.59 -19.96 12.72
CA GLU A 357 -45.21 -20.77 11.54
C GLU A 357 -44.17 -21.83 11.92
N ILE A 358 -43.19 -21.47 12.77
CA ILE A 358 -42.18 -22.41 13.31
C ILE A 358 -42.86 -23.51 14.12
N GLY A 359 -43.86 -23.16 14.97
CA GLY A 359 -44.63 -24.09 15.77
C GLY A 359 -45.36 -25.14 14.92
N VAL A 360 -46.05 -24.69 13.85
CA VAL A 360 -46.74 -25.60 12.89
C VAL A 360 -45.75 -26.52 12.20
N ARG A 361 -44.63 -26.04 11.71
CA ARG A 361 -43.62 -26.87 11.05
C ARG A 361 -43.01 -27.92 11.96
N ARG A 362 -42.75 -27.55 13.21
CA ARG A 362 -42.27 -28.51 14.24
C ARG A 362 -43.33 -29.56 14.58
N ALA A 363 -44.60 -29.18 14.65
CA ALA A 363 -45.68 -30.12 14.86
C ALA A 363 -45.84 -31.12 13.68
N LEU A 364 -45.49 -30.69 12.46
CA LEU A 364 -45.45 -31.53 11.25
C LEU A 364 -44.15 -32.35 11.11
N GLY A 365 -43.23 -32.32 12.08
CA GLY A 365 -42.05 -33.17 12.13
C GLY A 365 -40.71 -32.51 11.74
N ALA A 366 -40.65 -31.20 11.54
CA ALA A 366 -39.38 -30.52 11.28
C ALA A 366 -38.47 -30.57 12.52
N SER A 367 -37.19 -30.94 12.32
CA SER A 367 -36.19 -30.96 13.37
C SER A 367 -35.75 -29.57 13.81
N ARG A 368 -35.22 -29.43 15.03
CA ARG A 368 -34.62 -28.15 15.49
C ARG A 368 -33.46 -27.71 14.59
N THR A 369 -32.70 -28.67 14.08
CA THR A 369 -31.56 -28.46 13.19
C THR A 369 -32.00 -27.91 11.86
N ASP A 370 -33.10 -28.38 11.28
CA ASP A 370 -33.63 -27.88 10.00
C ASP A 370 -34.04 -26.40 10.11
N ILE A 371 -34.66 -26.03 11.24
CA ILE A 371 -35.03 -24.65 11.53
C ILE A 371 -33.79 -23.77 11.73
N LEU A 372 -32.80 -24.26 12.48
CA LEU A 372 -31.54 -23.55 12.70
C LEU A 372 -30.82 -23.29 11.36
N ILE A 373 -30.65 -24.30 10.52
CA ILE A 373 -30.00 -24.21 9.21
C ILE A 373 -30.77 -23.24 8.30
N GLN A 374 -32.09 -23.31 8.28
CA GLN A 374 -32.92 -22.39 7.49
C GLN A 374 -32.65 -20.94 7.85
N PHE A 375 -32.64 -20.59 9.13
CA PHE A 375 -32.42 -19.23 9.58
C PHE A 375 -30.96 -18.76 9.41
N LEU A 376 -30.00 -19.67 9.55
CA LEU A 376 -28.58 -19.37 9.24
C LEU A 376 -28.37 -19.09 7.74
N ILE A 377 -29.02 -19.84 6.86
CA ILE A 377 -28.98 -19.58 5.43
C ILE A 377 -29.65 -18.23 5.12
N GLU A 378 -30.82 -17.96 5.74
CA GLU A 378 -31.51 -16.69 5.56
C GLU A 378 -30.66 -15.51 6.00
N SER A 379 -30.03 -15.57 7.17
CA SER A 379 -29.14 -14.52 7.69
C SER A 379 -27.83 -14.40 6.88
N GLY A 380 -27.29 -15.52 6.42
CA GLY A 380 -26.12 -15.52 5.52
C GLY A 380 -26.38 -14.83 4.19
N LEU A 381 -27.56 -15.09 3.57
CA LEU A 381 -27.99 -14.43 2.35
C LEU A 381 -28.20 -12.92 2.54
N LEU A 382 -28.72 -12.49 3.71
CA LEU A 382 -28.81 -11.07 4.08
C LEU A 382 -27.42 -10.45 4.22
N GLY A 383 -26.49 -11.21 4.80
CA GLY A 383 -25.08 -10.82 4.89
C GLY A 383 -24.45 -10.61 3.51
N VAL A 384 -24.66 -11.55 2.58
CA VAL A 384 -24.17 -11.41 1.19
C VAL A 384 -24.80 -10.18 0.50
N GLY A 385 -26.11 -9.95 0.67
CA GLY A 385 -26.78 -8.76 0.16
C GLY A 385 -26.19 -7.46 0.73
N GLY A 386 -25.96 -7.43 2.05
CA GLY A 386 -25.22 -6.35 2.72
C GLY A 386 -23.80 -6.19 2.19
N GLY A 387 -23.10 -7.31 1.91
CA GLY A 387 -21.77 -7.32 1.33
C GLY A 387 -21.69 -6.68 -0.05
N VAL A 388 -22.61 -7.04 -0.94
CA VAL A 388 -22.68 -6.43 -2.28
C VAL A 388 -22.90 -4.92 -2.17
N LEU A 389 -23.85 -4.49 -1.35
CA LEU A 389 -24.08 -3.08 -1.08
C LEU A 389 -22.86 -2.41 -0.45
N GLY A 390 -22.21 -3.08 0.51
CA GLY A 390 -21.02 -2.60 1.18
C GLY A 390 -19.84 -2.38 0.24
N VAL A 391 -19.61 -3.31 -0.69
CA VAL A 391 -18.59 -3.18 -1.75
C VAL A 391 -18.88 -1.98 -2.65
N LEU A 392 -20.14 -1.82 -3.10
CA LEU A 392 -20.52 -0.68 -3.93
C LEU A 392 -20.30 0.66 -3.21
N LEU A 393 -20.68 0.76 -1.95
CA LEU A 393 -20.47 1.96 -1.14
C LEU A 393 -19.00 2.20 -0.85
N ALA A 394 -18.21 1.15 -0.59
CA ALA A 394 -16.76 1.26 -0.40
C ALA A 394 -16.08 1.77 -1.67
N GLU A 395 -16.40 1.22 -2.84
CA GLU A 395 -15.84 1.68 -4.11
C GLU A 395 -16.24 3.13 -4.43
N LEU A 396 -17.48 3.52 -4.13
CA LEU A 396 -17.92 4.91 -4.24
C LEU A 396 -17.09 5.83 -3.34
N SER A 397 -16.85 5.43 -2.08
CA SER A 397 -16.02 6.18 -1.13
C SER A 397 -14.57 6.29 -1.60
N LEU A 398 -13.97 5.19 -2.06
CA LEU A 398 -12.61 5.17 -2.60
C LEU A 398 -12.49 6.03 -3.86
N THR A 399 -13.51 6.02 -4.72
CA THR A 399 -13.56 6.87 -5.92
C THR A 399 -13.62 8.35 -5.54
N ALA A 400 -14.39 8.72 -4.54
CA ALA A 400 -14.43 10.09 -4.03
C ALA A 400 -13.06 10.52 -3.46
N ILE A 401 -12.36 9.62 -2.75
CA ILE A 401 -11.00 9.88 -2.24
C ILE A 401 -9.98 10.02 -3.37
N ARG A 402 -10.08 9.23 -4.44
CA ARG A 402 -9.19 9.33 -5.62
C ARG A 402 -9.29 10.69 -6.31
N HIS A 403 -10.46 11.31 -6.31
CA HIS A 403 -10.68 12.63 -6.90
C HIS A 403 -10.46 13.80 -5.93
N ALA A 404 -10.27 13.53 -4.65
CA ALA A 404 -9.97 14.56 -3.68
C ALA A 404 -8.51 15.03 -3.81
N PRO A 405 -8.19 16.32 -3.57
CA PRO A 405 -6.81 16.82 -3.59
C PRO A 405 -6.06 16.39 -2.31
N THR A 406 -5.80 15.10 -2.19
CA THR A 406 -5.10 14.50 -1.05
C THR A 406 -3.91 13.67 -1.53
N TYR A 407 -2.98 13.37 -0.63
CA TYR A 407 -1.84 12.48 -0.92
C TYR A 407 -2.28 11.04 -1.27
N LEU A 408 -3.56 10.70 -1.05
CA LEU A 408 -4.15 9.40 -1.39
C LEU A 408 -4.73 9.38 -2.81
N SER A 409 -4.78 10.54 -3.51
CA SER A 409 -5.34 10.62 -4.86
C SER A 409 -4.52 9.75 -5.83
N GLY A 410 -5.21 8.90 -6.60
CA GLY A 410 -4.57 8.00 -7.56
C GLY A 410 -3.91 6.75 -6.98
N VAL A 411 -3.82 6.63 -5.64
CA VAL A 411 -3.11 5.55 -4.95
C VAL A 411 -4.07 4.45 -4.47
N VAL A 412 -5.28 4.84 -4.05
CA VAL A 412 -6.21 3.94 -3.36
C VAL A 412 -7.13 3.25 -4.36
N GLY A 413 -7.18 1.92 -4.29
CA GLY A 413 -8.07 1.08 -5.10
C GLY A 413 -8.43 -0.22 -4.39
N MET A 414 -9.50 -0.86 -4.83
CA MET A 414 -9.88 -2.17 -4.33
C MET A 414 -9.29 -3.25 -5.24
N SER A 415 -8.41 -4.10 -4.69
CA SER A 415 -7.88 -5.27 -5.39
C SER A 415 -8.90 -6.41 -5.40
N ASP A 416 -8.75 -7.35 -6.36
CA ASP A 416 -9.62 -8.54 -6.45
C ASP A 416 -9.60 -9.35 -5.15
N MET A 417 -8.46 -9.43 -4.47
CA MET A 417 -8.32 -10.07 -3.17
C MET A 417 -9.19 -9.40 -2.10
N LEU A 418 -9.23 -8.07 -2.08
CA LEU A 418 -10.05 -7.30 -1.14
C LEU A 418 -11.56 -7.45 -1.45
N LEU A 419 -11.93 -7.59 -2.71
CA LEU A 419 -13.30 -7.90 -3.11
C LEU A 419 -13.75 -9.25 -2.54
N VAL A 420 -12.94 -10.29 -2.72
CA VAL A 420 -13.23 -11.63 -2.16
C VAL A 420 -13.29 -11.59 -0.63
N ALA A 421 -12.34 -10.90 0.00
CA ALA A 421 -12.30 -10.74 1.45
C ALA A 421 -13.55 -10.03 1.99
N SER A 422 -14.04 -8.99 1.30
CA SER A 422 -15.24 -8.24 1.70
C SER A 422 -16.51 -9.08 1.63
N VAL A 423 -16.69 -9.87 0.56
CA VAL A 423 -17.84 -10.78 0.41
C VAL A 423 -17.79 -11.88 1.47
N SER A 424 -16.61 -12.42 1.75
CA SER A 424 -16.41 -13.42 2.80
C SER A 424 -16.73 -12.86 4.20
N LEU A 425 -16.22 -11.66 4.50
CA LEU A 425 -16.51 -10.95 5.75
C LEU A 425 -18.01 -10.67 5.89
N ALA A 426 -18.67 -10.31 4.81
CA ALA A 426 -20.10 -10.04 4.78
C ALA A 426 -20.93 -11.31 5.09
N ALA A 427 -20.62 -12.42 4.44
CA ALA A 427 -21.27 -13.70 4.69
C ALA A 427 -21.09 -14.17 6.14
N LEU A 428 -19.87 -14.03 6.67
CA LEU A 428 -19.55 -14.30 8.08
C LEU A 428 -20.31 -13.39 9.02
N SER A 429 -20.34 -12.09 8.77
CA SER A 429 -21.05 -11.10 9.59
C SER A 429 -22.56 -11.39 9.63
N GLY A 430 -23.17 -11.73 8.48
CA GLY A 430 -24.58 -12.10 8.38
C GLY A 430 -24.91 -13.40 9.13
N THR A 431 -24.08 -14.43 9.00
CA THR A 431 -24.27 -15.69 9.73
C THR A 431 -24.08 -15.51 11.24
N LEU A 432 -23.09 -14.73 11.67
CA LEU A 432 -22.88 -14.40 13.09
C LEU A 432 -24.08 -13.62 13.66
N ALA A 433 -24.59 -12.62 12.94
CA ALA A 433 -25.76 -11.86 13.33
C ALA A 433 -27.00 -12.76 13.50
N GLY A 434 -27.13 -13.78 12.67
CA GLY A 434 -28.25 -14.73 12.71
C GLY A 434 -28.10 -15.87 13.72
N LEU A 435 -26.91 -16.15 14.22
CA LEU A 435 -26.63 -17.35 15.03
C LEU A 435 -27.46 -17.40 16.32
N MET A 436 -27.41 -16.33 17.11
CA MET A 436 -28.17 -16.24 18.37
C MET A 436 -29.69 -16.22 18.12
N PRO A 437 -30.26 -15.41 17.22
CA PRO A 437 -31.67 -15.42 16.89
C PRO A 437 -32.16 -16.77 16.36
N ALA A 438 -31.39 -17.42 15.48
CA ALA A 438 -31.71 -18.71 14.92
C ALA A 438 -31.73 -19.81 15.98
N TRP A 439 -30.73 -19.83 16.88
CA TRP A 439 -30.67 -20.75 17.99
C TRP A 439 -31.88 -20.57 18.93
N ARG A 440 -32.22 -19.32 19.26
CA ARG A 440 -33.36 -19.01 20.15
C ARG A 440 -34.69 -19.43 19.50
N ALA A 441 -34.86 -19.16 18.21
CA ALA A 441 -36.08 -19.56 17.47
C ALA A 441 -36.22 -21.09 17.37
N ALA A 442 -35.12 -21.84 17.21
CA ALA A 442 -35.14 -23.29 17.16
C ALA A 442 -35.46 -23.95 18.51
N HIS A 443 -35.23 -23.29 19.66
CA HIS A 443 -35.45 -23.83 21.00
C HIS A 443 -36.73 -23.30 21.68
N THR A 444 -37.56 -22.52 21.01
CA THR A 444 -38.83 -22.02 21.56
C THR A 444 -39.81 -23.18 21.78
N ASP A 445 -40.42 -23.26 22.98
CA ASP A 445 -41.34 -24.34 23.34
C ASP A 445 -42.69 -24.19 22.61
N ILE A 446 -43.11 -25.30 21.98
CA ILE A 446 -44.35 -25.39 21.21
C ILE A 446 -45.60 -25.16 22.10
N GLY A 447 -45.53 -25.60 23.38
CA GLY A 447 -46.64 -25.50 24.32
C GLY A 447 -47.03 -24.07 24.71
N VAL A 448 -46.09 -23.11 24.62
CA VAL A 448 -46.35 -21.69 24.94
C VAL A 448 -47.00 -20.98 23.72
N ILE A 449 -46.66 -21.39 22.51
CA ILE A 449 -47.16 -20.79 21.27
C ILE A 449 -48.61 -21.15 21.02
N LEU A 450 -49.03 -22.37 21.31
CA LEU A 450 -50.41 -22.86 21.12
C LEU A 450 -51.40 -22.35 22.17
N ARG A 451 -50.92 -21.76 23.27
CA ARG A 451 -51.80 -21.14 24.32
C ARG A 451 -52.13 -19.67 24.07
N VAL A 452 -51.45 -19.00 23.16
CA VAL A 452 -51.58 -17.54 22.90
C VAL A 452 -52.29 -17.26 21.56
N SER A 453 -52.54 -18.29 20.77
CA SER A 453 -53.37 -18.24 19.57
C SER A 453 -54.79 -18.75 19.89
#